data_360d470a93e6b0447d53f7c483dfc46d
#
_entry.id   360d470a93e6b0447d53f7c483dfc46d
#
_cell.length_a   1.000
_cell.length_b   1.000
_cell.length_c   1.000
_cell.angle_alpha   90.00
_cell.angle_beta   90.00
_cell.angle_gamma   90.00
#
_symmetry.space_group_name_H-M   'P 1'
#
loop_
_entity.id
_entity.type
_entity.pdbx_description
1 polymer ?
#
loop_
_entity_poly.entity_id
_entity_poly.type
_entity_poly.pdbx_seq_one_letter_code
_entity_poly.pdbx_strand_id
1 'polypeptide(L)'
;MDFQRSSGVLLHISSLPSYGGIGDLGPAAHDFVAFLAAAKQHVWQVLPLCPTGYGNSPYAGSSAFAGNPYLISLEYLSDWGWISGERIAGLAGRGGYVDFGEVEERKLPLLYEAAQNFLDRGPHEARFAAQWKQFQDFCGLEAAWLADYAMYAELRRQFKTGAWTVWPEAARRRDPKTLAQVASQSGRALAQEHALQFAFSLQWNLLREAAARSGIRILGDVAIFVNMDSADVWVHPGIFELDDDLNPINIAGVPPDYFSPTGQRWGNPLYRWDALSVRDYDWWVDRIRRSRELYDIVRLDHFRGFEAYWSIPANEETAINGEWIKAPGLELFRTLEAELGPLPIVAEDLGLITPEVDALRLELKMPGMRVLQFGFSDKGAHIHLPHRYAEATVAYTGTHDNDTTQGWWKTAGKHERKAVEALIGPVGNHPAWPLMRAAAGSVAQVAIFPVQDLLELGSEARMNTPAVPSGNWSWRVPEGCWTKELAARLAALVEVTDRDNDPMGKTEEAADPTES
;
A
#
# COMPACT_ATOMS: atom_id res chain seq x y z
N MET A 1 14.60 -15.47 1.51
CA MET A 1 14.05 -14.90 2.76
C MET A 1 13.35 -16.02 3.50
N ASP A 2 13.65 -16.18 4.77
CA ASP A 2 12.95 -17.19 5.58
C ASP A 2 11.73 -16.51 6.23
N PHE A 3 10.57 -16.66 5.60
CA PHE A 3 9.31 -16.26 6.21
C PHE A 3 8.97 -17.32 7.24
N GLN A 4 9.04 -16.99 8.51
CA GLN A 4 8.52 -17.88 9.54
C GLN A 4 7.00 -18.02 9.39
N ARG A 5 6.48 -19.21 9.73
CA ARG A 5 5.05 -19.50 9.73
C ARG A 5 4.33 -18.50 10.65
N SER A 6 3.46 -17.67 10.08
CA SER A 6 2.82 -16.56 10.81
C SER A 6 1.46 -16.21 10.22
N SER A 7 0.73 -15.33 10.90
CA SER A 7 -0.50 -14.74 10.38
C SER A 7 -0.49 -13.22 10.52
N GLY A 8 -1.41 -12.58 9.81
CA GLY A 8 -1.56 -11.14 9.82
C GLY A 8 -2.94 -10.66 9.40
N VAL A 9 -3.12 -9.35 9.48
CA VAL A 9 -4.37 -8.67 9.13
C VAL A 9 -4.10 -7.63 8.05
N LEU A 10 -4.96 -7.60 7.03
CA LEU A 10 -4.99 -6.56 6.02
C LEU A 10 -5.94 -5.44 6.46
N LEU A 11 -5.39 -4.25 6.72
CA LEU A 11 -6.13 -3.03 7.00
C LEU A 11 -5.32 -1.82 6.57
N HIS A 12 -5.84 -1.04 5.62
CA HIS A 12 -5.19 0.21 5.24
C HIS A 12 -5.37 1.30 6.31
N ILE A 13 -4.36 2.17 6.46
CA ILE A 13 -4.35 3.24 7.46
C ILE A 13 -5.60 4.14 7.34
N SER A 14 -6.00 4.52 6.11
CA SER A 14 -7.19 5.36 5.89
C SER A 14 -8.49 4.77 6.43
N SER A 15 -8.54 3.46 6.66
CA SER A 15 -9.70 2.74 7.20
C SER A 15 -9.75 2.70 8.72
N LEU A 16 -8.75 3.22 9.43
CA LEU A 16 -8.76 3.28 10.89
C LEU A 16 -9.82 4.26 11.42
N PRO A 17 -10.36 4.03 12.62
CA PRO A 17 -11.37 4.91 13.22
C PRO A 17 -10.72 6.13 13.89
N SER A 18 -9.90 6.88 13.12
CA SER A 18 -9.22 8.08 13.60
C SER A 18 -10.13 9.31 13.56
N TYR A 19 -9.74 10.32 14.32
CA TYR A 19 -10.38 11.63 14.32
C TYR A 19 -10.00 12.42 13.05
N GLY A 20 -10.94 13.21 12.52
CA GLY A 20 -10.67 14.04 11.34
C GLY A 20 -11.16 13.46 10.01
N GLY A 21 -12.10 12.49 10.04
CA GLY A 21 -12.84 12.05 8.85
C GLY A 21 -12.15 10.95 8.02
N ILE A 22 -10.90 10.64 8.30
CA ILE A 22 -10.10 9.59 7.65
C ILE A 22 -9.19 8.92 8.68
N GLY A 23 -8.86 7.66 8.47
CA GLY A 23 -7.84 6.98 9.27
C GLY A 23 -6.46 7.62 9.11
N ASP A 24 -5.69 7.69 10.20
CA ASP A 24 -4.38 8.31 10.22
C ASP A 24 -3.39 7.60 11.16
N LEU A 25 -2.16 8.13 11.23
CA LEU A 25 -1.02 7.56 11.97
C LEU A 25 -1.05 7.89 13.48
N GLY A 26 -2.21 8.30 13.99
CA GLY A 26 -2.39 8.71 15.37
C GLY A 26 -2.77 7.56 16.32
N PRO A 27 -3.41 7.89 17.45
CA PRO A 27 -3.73 6.92 18.50
C PRO A 27 -4.47 5.68 18.00
N ALA A 28 -5.41 5.81 17.05
CA ALA A 28 -6.17 4.67 16.53
C ALA A 28 -5.29 3.63 15.82
N ALA A 29 -4.18 4.04 15.19
CA ALA A 29 -3.22 3.13 14.59
C ALA A 29 -2.42 2.35 15.67
N HIS A 30 -2.08 3.01 16.77
CA HIS A 30 -1.42 2.36 17.91
C HIS A 30 -2.36 1.41 18.66
N ASP A 31 -3.66 1.75 18.78
CA ASP A 31 -4.68 0.85 19.33
C ASP A 31 -4.81 -0.42 18.48
N PHE A 32 -4.70 -0.29 17.15
CA PHE A 32 -4.71 -1.45 16.27
C PHE A 32 -3.45 -2.31 16.42
N VAL A 33 -2.26 -1.72 16.59
CA VAL A 33 -1.04 -2.48 16.93
C VAL A 33 -1.23 -3.25 18.23
N ALA A 34 -1.80 -2.63 19.26
CA ALA A 34 -2.09 -3.30 20.53
C ALA A 34 -3.10 -4.46 20.37
N PHE A 35 -4.13 -4.28 19.52
CA PHE A 35 -5.06 -5.36 19.18
C PHE A 35 -4.36 -6.52 18.46
N LEU A 36 -3.51 -6.23 17.45
CA LEU A 36 -2.77 -7.26 16.74
C LEU A 36 -1.86 -8.07 17.67
N ALA A 37 -1.15 -7.39 18.58
CA ALA A 37 -0.32 -8.04 19.60
C ALA A 37 -1.15 -8.97 20.52
N ALA A 38 -2.29 -8.47 21.02
CA ALA A 38 -3.20 -9.27 21.85
C ALA A 38 -3.80 -10.46 21.08
N ALA A 39 -3.96 -10.33 19.76
CA ALA A 39 -4.45 -11.37 18.85
C ALA A 39 -3.32 -12.26 18.30
N LYS A 40 -2.09 -12.14 18.80
CA LYS A 40 -0.90 -12.89 18.35
C LYS A 40 -0.63 -12.80 16.85
N GLN A 41 -0.90 -11.64 16.24
CA GLN A 41 -0.61 -11.39 14.82
C GLN A 41 0.79 -10.85 14.65
N HIS A 42 1.49 -11.31 13.60
CA HIS A 42 2.88 -10.92 13.32
C HIS A 42 3.03 -10.08 12.05
N VAL A 43 1.96 -9.91 11.28
CA VAL A 43 1.97 -9.10 10.06
C VAL A 43 0.79 -8.14 10.04
N TRP A 44 1.06 -6.87 9.78
CA TRP A 44 0.06 -5.88 9.40
C TRP A 44 0.28 -5.51 7.94
N GLN A 45 -0.65 -5.88 7.08
CA GLN A 45 -0.60 -5.47 5.67
C GLN A 45 -1.33 -4.16 5.48
N VAL A 46 -0.65 -3.20 4.84
CA VAL A 46 -1.19 -1.91 4.39
C VAL A 46 -1.12 -1.80 2.87
N LEU A 47 -1.94 -0.93 2.28
CA LEU A 47 -1.88 -0.55 0.87
C LEU A 47 -0.86 0.58 0.69
N PRO A 48 -0.55 1.03 -0.56
CA PRO A 48 0.42 2.09 -0.77
C PRO A 48 0.12 3.34 0.06
N LEU A 49 1.14 3.90 0.71
CA LEU A 49 1.01 5.06 1.61
C LEU A 49 1.25 6.39 0.90
N CYS A 50 1.33 6.40 -0.43
CA CYS A 50 1.58 7.59 -1.22
C CYS A 50 0.35 8.52 -1.28
N PRO A 51 0.54 9.81 -1.65
CA PRO A 51 -0.56 10.73 -1.85
C PRO A 51 -1.47 10.23 -2.98
N THR A 52 -2.77 10.09 -2.69
CA THR A 52 -3.74 9.53 -3.64
C THR A 52 -3.99 10.45 -4.83
N GLY A 53 -4.28 9.86 -5.98
CA GLY A 53 -4.62 10.54 -7.20
C GLY A 53 -6.08 10.34 -7.62
N TYR A 54 -6.32 10.00 -8.88
CA TYR A 54 -7.65 9.80 -9.42
C TYR A 54 -8.45 8.76 -8.64
N GLY A 55 -9.70 9.09 -8.32
CA GLY A 55 -10.62 8.21 -7.58
C GLY A 55 -10.18 7.92 -6.14
N ASN A 56 -9.25 8.70 -5.58
CA ASN A 56 -8.65 8.51 -4.26
C ASN A 56 -7.93 7.15 -4.10
N SER A 57 -7.59 6.51 -5.23
CA SER A 57 -6.88 5.23 -5.23
C SER A 57 -5.44 5.39 -4.73
N PRO A 58 -4.99 4.57 -3.77
CA PRO A 58 -3.59 4.53 -3.35
C PRO A 58 -2.66 3.97 -4.46
N TYR A 59 -3.22 3.26 -5.45
CA TYR A 59 -2.47 2.75 -6.61
C TYR A 59 -2.30 3.79 -7.73
N ALA A 60 -3.09 4.87 -7.71
CA ALA A 60 -2.96 6.00 -8.61
C ALA A 60 -2.24 7.18 -7.94
N GLY A 61 -1.19 6.90 -7.18
CA GLY A 61 -0.47 7.91 -6.40
C GLY A 61 0.18 9.00 -7.23
N SER A 62 0.24 10.21 -6.68
CA SER A 62 0.93 11.35 -7.31
C SER A 62 2.44 11.40 -7.03
N SER A 63 2.98 10.44 -6.29
CA SER A 63 4.42 10.20 -6.10
C SER A 63 4.65 8.78 -5.61
N ALA A 64 5.72 8.13 -6.08
CA ALA A 64 6.19 6.83 -5.59
C ALA A 64 7.05 6.94 -4.30
N PHE A 65 7.41 8.14 -3.86
CA PHE A 65 8.32 8.40 -2.75
C PHE A 65 7.66 9.11 -1.56
N ALA A 66 6.73 10.03 -1.85
CA ALA A 66 6.09 10.86 -0.83
C ALA A 66 5.04 10.09 -0.02
N GLY A 67 4.91 10.44 1.26
CA GLY A 67 3.82 9.98 2.10
C GLY A 67 2.53 10.79 1.90
N ASN A 68 1.38 10.15 2.07
CA ASN A 68 0.07 10.78 1.93
C ASN A 68 -0.20 11.74 3.10
N PRO A 69 -0.35 13.06 2.87
CA PRO A 69 -0.62 14.02 3.93
C PRO A 69 -1.93 13.74 4.68
N TYR A 70 -2.93 13.12 4.03
CA TYR A 70 -4.19 12.80 4.70
C TYR A 70 -4.03 11.81 5.85
N LEU A 71 -2.94 10.99 5.85
CA LEU A 71 -2.64 10.05 6.90
C LEU A 71 -1.93 10.69 8.11
N ILE A 72 -1.56 11.96 8.05
CA ILE A 72 -0.97 12.68 9.19
C ILE A 72 -2.04 12.89 10.26
N SER A 73 -1.73 12.51 11.50
CA SER A 73 -2.59 12.75 12.66
C SER A 73 -2.47 14.19 13.16
N LEU A 74 -3.58 14.89 13.17
CA LEU A 74 -3.68 16.22 13.78
C LEU A 74 -3.63 16.15 15.31
N GLU A 75 -4.03 15.02 15.91
CA GLU A 75 -3.91 14.82 17.37
C GLU A 75 -2.43 14.90 17.78
N TYR A 76 -1.54 14.18 17.10
CA TYR A 76 -0.09 14.26 17.36
C TYR A 76 0.51 15.62 17.05
N LEU A 77 0.07 16.30 15.97
CA LEU A 77 0.52 17.66 15.70
C LEU A 77 0.10 18.63 16.80
N SER A 78 -1.08 18.40 17.41
CA SER A 78 -1.54 19.18 18.56
C SER A 78 -0.70 18.89 19.81
N ASP A 79 -0.42 17.62 20.12
CA ASP A 79 0.42 17.22 21.25
C ASP A 79 1.85 17.78 21.12
N TRP A 80 2.38 17.84 19.91
CA TRP A 80 3.68 18.46 19.63
C TRP A 80 3.64 19.98 19.65
N GLY A 81 2.44 20.59 19.71
CA GLY A 81 2.25 22.03 19.73
C GLY A 81 2.40 22.74 18.39
N TRP A 82 2.30 22.00 17.27
CA TRP A 82 2.27 22.58 15.92
C TRP A 82 0.94 23.29 15.64
N ILE A 83 -0.14 22.81 16.23
CA ILE A 83 -1.48 23.40 16.17
C ILE A 83 -2.15 23.31 17.54
N SER A 84 -3.12 24.17 17.84
CA SER A 84 -3.85 24.06 19.10
C SER A 84 -5.00 23.06 19.04
N GLY A 85 -5.31 22.38 20.16
CA GLY A 85 -6.44 21.46 20.26
C GLY A 85 -7.79 22.10 19.92
N GLU A 86 -7.97 23.40 20.18
CA GLU A 86 -9.19 24.14 19.84
C GLU A 86 -9.42 24.19 18.32
N ARG A 87 -8.34 24.26 17.52
CA ARG A 87 -8.43 24.31 16.05
C ARG A 87 -8.94 23.00 15.46
N ILE A 88 -8.63 21.87 16.08
CA ILE A 88 -9.01 20.53 15.60
C ILE A 88 -10.33 20.03 16.21
N ALA A 89 -10.84 20.66 17.27
CA ALA A 89 -12.02 20.20 18.02
C ALA A 89 -13.32 20.13 17.19
N GLY A 90 -13.40 20.81 16.05
CA GLY A 90 -14.58 20.81 15.16
C GLY A 90 -14.53 19.82 14.00
N LEU A 91 -13.53 18.93 13.98
CA LEU A 91 -13.40 17.93 12.92
C LEU A 91 -14.42 16.79 13.07
N ALA A 92 -14.63 16.05 11.97
CA ALA A 92 -15.50 14.88 11.94
C ALA A 92 -15.03 13.78 12.92
N GLY A 93 -15.98 13.07 13.49
CA GLY A 93 -15.74 11.98 14.45
C GLY A 93 -15.07 10.76 13.83
N ARG A 94 -14.92 9.72 14.65
CA ARG A 94 -14.15 8.49 14.35
C ARG A 94 -14.91 7.44 13.54
N GLY A 95 -16.14 7.68 13.10
CA GLY A 95 -16.98 6.70 12.42
C GLY A 95 -17.29 7.03 10.96
N GLY A 96 -18.00 6.12 10.30
CA GLY A 96 -18.54 6.28 8.95
C GLY A 96 -17.51 6.08 7.83
N TYR A 97 -17.92 6.37 6.60
CA TYR A 97 -17.05 6.32 5.42
C TYR A 97 -16.22 7.60 5.32
N VAL A 98 -15.09 7.51 4.62
CA VAL A 98 -14.28 8.69 4.28
C VAL A 98 -15.02 9.52 3.23
N ASP A 99 -15.30 10.77 3.55
CA ASP A 99 -15.61 11.81 2.58
C ASP A 99 -14.31 12.55 2.24
N PHE A 100 -13.70 12.20 1.11
CA PHE A 100 -12.44 12.82 0.71
C PHE A 100 -12.57 14.32 0.41
N GLY A 101 -13.76 14.78 -0.03
CA GLY A 101 -14.02 16.21 -0.19
C GLY A 101 -13.98 16.94 1.15
N GLU A 102 -14.63 16.39 2.17
CA GLU A 102 -14.57 16.95 3.54
C GLU A 102 -13.14 16.92 4.10
N VAL A 103 -12.38 15.86 3.85
CA VAL A 103 -10.96 15.77 4.27
C VAL A 103 -10.14 16.88 3.62
N GLU A 104 -10.31 17.11 2.31
CA GLU A 104 -9.62 18.16 1.56
C GLU A 104 -10.01 19.56 2.04
N GLU A 105 -11.30 19.80 2.29
CA GLU A 105 -11.80 21.12 2.71
C GLU A 105 -11.51 21.46 4.18
N ARG A 106 -11.45 20.46 5.06
CA ARG A 106 -11.38 20.69 6.52
C ARG A 106 -10.08 20.22 7.17
N LYS A 107 -9.58 19.02 6.83
CA LYS A 107 -8.34 18.47 7.44
C LYS A 107 -7.10 19.09 6.81
N LEU A 108 -7.04 19.13 5.48
CA LEU A 108 -5.85 19.58 4.78
C LEU A 108 -5.42 21.02 5.11
N PRO A 109 -6.32 22.04 5.20
CA PRO A 109 -5.93 23.38 5.61
C PRO A 109 -5.32 23.44 7.02
N LEU A 110 -5.80 22.59 7.95
CA LEU A 110 -5.23 22.52 9.31
C LEU A 110 -3.85 21.88 9.32
N LEU A 111 -3.57 20.94 8.42
CA LEU A 111 -2.23 20.38 8.24
C LEU A 111 -1.26 21.45 7.74
N TYR A 112 -1.65 22.28 6.76
CA TYR A 112 -0.82 23.39 6.29
C TYR A 112 -0.64 24.46 7.37
N GLU A 113 -1.68 24.76 8.17
CA GLU A 113 -1.57 25.66 9.32
C GLU A 113 -0.56 25.15 10.34
N ALA A 114 -0.63 23.86 10.68
CA ALA A 114 0.31 23.21 11.59
C ALA A 114 1.75 23.25 11.07
N ALA A 115 1.95 22.90 9.78
CA ALA A 115 3.25 22.98 9.13
C ALA A 115 3.83 24.40 9.18
N GLN A 116 2.98 25.41 8.90
CA GLN A 116 3.39 26.80 8.97
C GLN A 116 3.80 27.24 10.37
N ASN A 117 3.01 26.87 11.38
CA ASN A 117 3.33 27.19 12.77
C ASN A 117 4.68 26.56 13.22
N PHE A 118 4.94 25.33 12.76
CA PHE A 118 6.22 24.66 13.01
C PHE A 118 7.38 25.39 12.33
N LEU A 119 7.24 25.80 11.07
CA LEU A 119 8.28 26.52 10.33
C LEU A 119 8.57 27.90 10.92
N ASP A 120 7.56 28.62 11.40
CA ASP A 120 7.71 29.95 12.00
C ASP A 120 8.35 29.87 13.40
N ARG A 121 8.12 28.80 14.15
CA ARG A 121 8.50 28.68 15.57
C ARG A 121 9.69 27.74 15.80
N GLY A 122 9.85 26.73 14.94
CA GLY A 122 10.88 25.71 15.07
C GLY A 122 12.30 26.25 15.22
N PRO A 123 12.73 27.23 14.42
CA PRO A 123 14.07 27.83 14.54
C PRO A 123 14.30 28.63 15.82
N HIS A 124 13.22 29.06 16.51
CA HIS A 124 13.28 30.10 17.53
C HIS A 124 12.90 29.63 18.94
N GLU A 125 12.04 28.61 19.04
CA GLU A 125 11.57 28.12 20.34
C GLU A 125 12.33 26.86 20.79
N ALA A 126 12.92 26.91 21.97
CA ALA A 126 13.74 25.83 22.52
C ALA A 126 13.01 24.49 22.60
N ARG A 127 11.69 24.49 22.79
CA ARG A 127 10.87 23.25 22.82
C ARG A 127 10.88 22.49 21.48
N PHE A 128 11.11 23.18 20.37
CA PHE A 128 11.17 22.57 19.03
C PHE A 128 12.61 22.24 18.58
N ALA A 129 13.62 22.62 19.33
CA ALA A 129 15.03 22.52 18.88
C ALA A 129 15.40 21.11 18.37
N ALA A 130 14.97 20.06 19.07
CA ALA A 130 15.21 18.67 18.66
C ALA A 130 14.47 18.31 17.36
N GLN A 131 13.17 18.63 17.26
CA GLN A 131 12.37 18.37 16.06
C GLN A 131 12.86 19.22 14.87
N TRP A 132 13.29 20.47 15.11
CA TRP A 132 13.84 21.33 14.08
C TRP A 132 15.12 20.76 13.48
N LYS A 133 16.01 20.24 14.33
CA LYS A 133 17.20 19.54 13.86
C LYS A 133 16.84 18.29 13.06
N GLN A 134 15.91 17.46 13.54
CA GLN A 134 15.41 16.29 12.82
C GLN A 134 14.80 16.66 11.45
N PHE A 135 14.07 17.77 11.39
CA PHE A 135 13.53 18.29 10.13
C PHE A 135 14.62 18.68 9.14
N GLN A 136 15.67 19.37 9.61
CA GLN A 136 16.83 19.74 8.76
C GLN A 136 17.57 18.50 8.26
N ASP A 137 17.81 17.53 9.15
CA ASP A 137 18.44 16.26 8.80
C ASP A 137 17.59 15.48 7.77
N PHE A 138 16.26 15.42 7.97
CA PHE A 138 15.30 14.82 7.03
C PHE A 138 15.36 15.49 5.65
N CYS A 139 15.33 16.82 5.58
CA CYS A 139 15.42 17.52 4.30
C CYS A 139 16.74 17.24 3.57
N GLY A 140 17.83 17.04 4.30
CA GLY A 140 19.11 16.64 3.71
C GLY A 140 19.14 15.20 3.21
N LEU A 141 18.60 14.27 3.98
CA LEU A 141 18.55 12.85 3.63
C LEU A 141 17.63 12.57 2.45
N GLU A 142 16.48 13.23 2.39
CA GLU A 142 15.44 13.02 1.39
C GLU A 142 15.56 13.97 0.18
N ALA A 143 16.66 14.70 0.07
CA ALA A 143 16.85 15.73 -0.96
C ALA A 143 16.66 15.22 -2.39
N ALA A 144 16.91 13.94 -2.64
CA ALA A 144 16.83 13.34 -3.98
C ALA A 144 15.42 13.39 -4.61
N TRP A 145 14.36 13.38 -3.78
CA TRP A 145 12.97 13.39 -4.26
C TRP A 145 12.13 14.53 -3.66
N LEU A 146 12.45 14.95 -2.43
CA LEU A 146 11.59 15.84 -1.64
C LEU A 146 11.39 17.21 -2.29
N ALA A 147 12.45 17.82 -2.82
CA ALA A 147 12.37 19.13 -3.47
C ALA A 147 11.54 19.08 -4.76
N ASP A 148 11.70 18.03 -5.55
CA ASP A 148 10.96 17.82 -6.79
C ASP A 148 9.48 17.52 -6.52
N TYR A 149 9.17 16.70 -5.50
CA TYR A 149 7.80 16.47 -5.08
C TYR A 149 7.13 17.76 -4.58
N ALA A 150 7.79 18.54 -3.73
CA ALA A 150 7.25 19.79 -3.23
C ALA A 150 6.97 20.79 -4.37
N MET A 151 7.86 20.87 -5.36
CA MET A 151 7.67 21.70 -6.56
C MET A 151 6.48 21.22 -7.39
N TYR A 152 6.34 19.90 -7.60
CA TYR A 152 5.20 19.32 -8.28
C TYR A 152 3.88 19.62 -7.56
N ALA A 153 3.83 19.42 -6.25
CA ALA A 153 2.66 19.68 -5.42
C ALA A 153 2.24 21.16 -5.48
N GLU A 154 3.21 22.08 -5.42
CA GLU A 154 2.95 23.51 -5.52
C GLU A 154 2.43 23.91 -6.90
N LEU A 155 3.04 23.42 -7.99
CA LEU A 155 2.58 23.70 -9.36
C LEU A 155 1.17 23.14 -9.60
N ARG A 156 0.89 21.91 -9.11
CA ARG A 156 -0.45 21.32 -9.13
C ARG A 156 -1.48 22.21 -8.45
N ARG A 157 -1.13 22.79 -7.30
CA ARG A 157 -1.99 23.72 -6.56
C ARG A 157 -2.20 25.03 -7.32
N GLN A 158 -1.14 25.61 -7.91
CA GLN A 158 -1.21 26.85 -8.69
C GLN A 158 -2.08 26.69 -9.94
N PHE A 159 -1.89 25.63 -10.70
CA PHE A 159 -2.63 25.37 -11.92
C PHE A 159 -3.99 24.70 -11.70
N LYS A 160 -4.29 24.29 -10.47
CA LYS A 160 -5.57 23.64 -10.08
C LYS A 160 -5.91 22.41 -10.93
N THR A 161 -4.91 21.68 -11.36
CA THR A 161 -5.05 20.44 -12.13
C THR A 161 -3.96 19.44 -11.79
N GLY A 162 -4.34 18.17 -11.66
CA GLY A 162 -3.41 17.06 -11.49
C GLY A 162 -2.68 16.71 -12.79
N ALA A 163 -3.30 16.97 -13.95
CA ALA A 163 -2.74 16.68 -15.25
C ALA A 163 -1.62 17.67 -15.60
N TRP A 164 -0.39 17.33 -15.26
CA TRP A 164 0.78 18.19 -15.51
C TRP A 164 1.07 18.41 -17.01
N THR A 165 0.59 17.53 -17.87
CA THR A 165 0.75 17.64 -19.34
C THR A 165 0.02 18.86 -19.93
N VAL A 166 -0.98 19.40 -19.23
CA VAL A 166 -1.68 20.62 -19.66
C VAL A 166 -1.14 21.90 -19.01
N TRP A 167 -0.11 21.82 -18.18
CA TRP A 167 0.54 23.00 -17.61
C TRP A 167 1.22 23.84 -18.70
N PRO A 168 1.50 25.14 -18.44
CA PRO A 168 2.33 25.93 -19.36
C PRO A 168 3.62 25.22 -19.72
N GLU A 169 4.04 25.31 -20.97
CA GLU A 169 5.16 24.54 -21.52
C GLU A 169 6.43 24.62 -20.66
N ALA A 170 6.78 25.82 -20.18
CA ALA A 170 7.96 26.01 -19.35
C ALA A 170 7.87 25.24 -18.00
N ALA A 171 6.70 25.16 -17.38
CA ALA A 171 6.49 24.36 -16.18
C ALA A 171 6.44 22.87 -16.50
N ARG A 172 5.73 22.48 -17.56
CA ARG A 172 5.62 21.11 -18.05
C ARG A 172 6.99 20.50 -18.39
N ARG A 173 7.86 21.27 -19.03
CA ARG A 173 9.22 20.85 -19.43
C ARG A 173 10.30 21.17 -18.38
N ARG A 174 9.89 21.58 -17.18
CA ARG A 174 10.81 21.87 -16.07
C ARG A 174 11.88 22.90 -16.42
N ASP A 175 11.52 23.97 -17.15
CA ASP A 175 12.47 25.04 -17.48
C ASP A 175 13.14 25.59 -16.20
N PRO A 176 14.49 25.57 -16.08
CA PRO A 176 15.17 25.94 -14.85
C PRO A 176 14.86 27.35 -14.37
N LYS A 177 14.63 28.31 -15.28
CA LYS A 177 14.30 29.70 -14.91
C LYS A 177 12.90 29.79 -14.32
N THR A 178 11.96 29.06 -14.91
CA THR A 178 10.58 28.98 -14.43
C THR A 178 10.53 28.33 -13.06
N LEU A 179 11.23 27.21 -12.85
CA LEU A 179 11.26 26.55 -11.54
C LEU A 179 11.96 27.43 -10.48
N ALA A 180 13.05 28.13 -10.83
CA ALA A 180 13.71 29.08 -9.93
C ALA A 180 12.79 30.25 -9.54
N GLN A 181 11.99 30.74 -10.49
CA GLN A 181 10.98 31.77 -10.22
C GLN A 181 9.90 31.26 -9.27
N VAL A 182 9.35 30.07 -9.50
CA VAL A 182 8.37 29.45 -8.58
C VAL A 182 8.98 29.24 -7.20
N ALA A 183 10.21 28.74 -7.10
CA ALA A 183 10.90 28.56 -5.83
C ALA A 183 11.06 29.89 -5.06
N SER A 184 11.38 30.98 -5.77
CA SER A 184 11.49 32.30 -5.16
C SER A 184 10.15 32.87 -4.69
N GLN A 185 9.08 32.66 -5.45
CA GLN A 185 7.73 33.20 -5.15
C GLN A 185 6.97 32.36 -4.13
N SER A 186 7.16 31.03 -4.16
CA SER A 186 6.42 30.05 -3.36
C SER A 186 7.29 29.35 -2.31
N GLY A 187 8.44 29.89 -1.93
CA GLY A 187 9.37 29.26 -1.00
C GLY A 187 8.71 28.82 0.32
N ARG A 188 7.73 29.58 0.79
CA ARG A 188 6.93 29.22 1.98
C ARG A 188 6.07 27.98 1.74
N ALA A 189 5.38 27.88 0.61
CA ALA A 189 4.54 26.74 0.27
C ALA A 189 5.38 25.46 0.08
N LEU A 190 6.54 25.57 -0.56
CA LEU A 190 7.49 24.47 -0.70
C LEU A 190 7.98 23.98 0.66
N ALA A 191 8.30 24.90 1.58
CA ALA A 191 8.71 24.54 2.94
C ALA A 191 7.57 23.85 3.73
N GLN A 192 6.31 24.24 3.51
CA GLN A 192 5.16 23.55 4.10
C GLN A 192 5.03 22.10 3.60
N GLU A 193 5.23 21.84 2.31
CA GLU A 193 5.27 20.46 1.78
C GLU A 193 6.41 19.64 2.44
N HIS A 194 7.60 20.21 2.59
CA HIS A 194 8.71 19.55 3.32
C HIS A 194 8.31 19.23 4.76
N ALA A 195 7.66 20.18 5.46
CA ALA A 195 7.24 19.97 6.85
C ALA A 195 6.14 18.91 6.96
N LEU A 196 5.22 18.82 6.00
CA LEU A 196 4.20 17.75 5.95
C LEU A 196 4.85 16.38 5.71
N GLN A 197 5.80 16.27 4.79
CA GLN A 197 6.52 15.01 4.55
C GLN A 197 7.34 14.60 5.77
N PHE A 198 7.95 15.55 6.47
CA PHE A 198 8.62 15.29 7.76
C PHE A 198 7.64 14.82 8.83
N ALA A 199 6.48 15.47 8.97
CA ALA A 199 5.45 15.06 9.93
C ALA A 199 4.95 13.63 9.65
N PHE A 200 4.70 13.29 8.38
CA PHE A 200 4.36 11.93 7.96
C PHE A 200 5.47 10.94 8.37
N SER A 201 6.72 11.22 8.00
CA SER A 201 7.85 10.35 8.31
C SER A 201 8.02 10.13 9.81
N LEU A 202 7.90 11.19 10.61
CA LEU A 202 8.03 11.11 12.06
C LEU A 202 6.92 10.25 12.68
N GLN A 203 5.66 10.46 12.30
CA GLN A 203 4.53 9.68 12.80
C GLN A 203 4.57 8.23 12.33
N TRP A 204 4.96 7.99 11.08
CA TRP A 204 5.12 6.66 10.53
C TRP A 204 6.21 5.86 11.25
N ASN A 205 7.36 6.49 11.53
CA ASN A 205 8.44 5.85 12.27
C ASN A 205 8.03 5.50 13.69
N LEU A 206 7.29 6.38 14.39
CA LEU A 206 6.75 6.08 15.73
C LEU A 206 5.82 4.84 15.70
N LEU A 207 4.96 4.74 14.69
CA LEU A 207 4.06 3.60 14.53
C LEU A 207 4.84 2.31 14.20
N ARG A 208 5.81 2.37 13.27
CA ARG A 208 6.67 1.23 12.94
C ARG A 208 7.46 0.71 14.14
N GLU A 209 8.02 1.62 14.94
CA GLU A 209 8.71 1.24 16.18
C GLU A 209 7.75 0.56 17.17
N ALA A 210 6.51 1.05 17.30
CA ALA A 210 5.51 0.41 18.15
C ALA A 210 5.14 -1.00 17.64
N ALA A 211 4.95 -1.16 16.34
CA ALA A 211 4.70 -2.45 15.70
C ALA A 211 5.89 -3.41 15.92
N ALA A 212 7.11 -2.96 15.68
CA ALA A 212 8.33 -3.76 15.85
C ALA A 212 8.53 -4.22 17.31
N ARG A 213 8.31 -3.32 18.29
CA ARG A 213 8.36 -3.69 19.73
C ARG A 213 7.30 -4.75 20.10
N SER A 214 6.23 -4.84 19.34
CA SER A 214 5.16 -5.83 19.52
C SER A 214 5.37 -7.09 18.65
N GLY A 215 6.52 -7.26 17.99
CA GLY A 215 6.80 -8.39 17.10
C GLY A 215 5.99 -8.38 15.79
N ILE A 216 5.47 -7.21 15.38
CA ILE A 216 4.63 -7.05 14.19
C ILE A 216 5.45 -6.41 13.08
N ARG A 217 5.50 -7.06 11.92
CA ARG A 217 6.11 -6.55 10.67
C ARG A 217 5.06 -5.89 9.80
N ILE A 218 5.43 -4.79 9.17
CA ILE A 218 4.58 -4.10 8.20
C ILE A 218 4.83 -4.68 6.81
N LEU A 219 3.79 -5.24 6.20
CA LEU A 219 3.78 -5.62 4.79
C LEU A 219 3.13 -4.48 4.01
N GLY A 220 3.95 -3.75 3.26
CA GLY A 220 3.51 -2.68 2.39
C GLY A 220 3.21 -3.14 0.97
N ASP A 221 2.87 -2.19 0.11
CA ASP A 221 2.43 -2.46 -1.25
C ASP A 221 3.04 -1.46 -2.22
N VAL A 222 3.49 -1.94 -3.39
CA VAL A 222 4.11 -1.13 -4.44
C VAL A 222 3.55 -1.56 -5.78
N ALA A 223 2.79 -0.66 -6.43
CA ALA A 223 2.34 -0.88 -7.80
C ALA A 223 3.53 -0.89 -8.78
N ILE A 224 3.53 -1.79 -9.75
CA ILE A 224 4.60 -1.80 -10.77
C ILE A 224 4.65 -0.46 -11.52
N PHE A 225 3.53 0.02 -12.04
CA PHE A 225 3.46 1.26 -12.80
C PHE A 225 3.11 2.45 -11.91
N VAL A 226 3.61 3.63 -12.28
CA VAL A 226 3.24 4.89 -11.64
C VAL A 226 2.16 5.61 -12.43
N ASN A 227 1.41 6.48 -11.76
CA ASN A 227 0.39 7.28 -12.43
C ASN A 227 1.05 8.30 -13.36
N MET A 228 0.44 8.54 -14.54
CA MET A 228 0.88 9.60 -15.45
C MET A 228 0.90 10.96 -14.77
N ASP A 229 -0.12 11.26 -13.96
CA ASP A 229 -0.23 12.49 -13.18
C ASP A 229 0.51 12.39 -11.85
N SER A 230 1.84 12.16 -11.93
CA SER A 230 2.74 12.03 -10.78
C SER A 230 4.00 12.89 -10.93
N ALA A 231 4.61 13.20 -9.79
CA ALA A 231 5.92 13.83 -9.73
C ALA A 231 6.97 12.97 -10.46
N ASP A 232 6.85 11.65 -10.35
CA ASP A 232 7.80 10.69 -10.96
C ASP A 232 7.88 10.84 -12.46
N VAL A 233 6.75 10.88 -13.17
CA VAL A 233 6.72 11.03 -14.64
C VAL A 233 7.12 12.44 -15.05
N TRP A 234 6.66 13.46 -14.31
CA TRP A 234 7.03 14.85 -14.57
C TRP A 234 8.54 15.12 -14.41
N VAL A 235 9.17 14.49 -13.39
CA VAL A 235 10.60 14.66 -13.10
C VAL A 235 11.47 13.83 -14.04
N HIS A 236 11.05 12.62 -14.37
CA HIS A 236 11.83 11.63 -15.10
C HIS A 236 11.18 11.19 -16.41
N PRO A 237 10.70 12.11 -17.29
CA PRO A 237 9.97 11.72 -18.51
C PRO A 237 10.79 10.80 -19.43
N GLY A 238 12.12 10.87 -19.38
CA GLY A 238 13.02 10.07 -20.21
C GLY A 238 13.04 8.56 -19.90
N ILE A 239 12.51 8.12 -18.75
CA ILE A 239 12.42 6.70 -18.41
C ILE A 239 11.03 6.10 -18.73
N PHE A 240 10.14 6.86 -19.34
CA PHE A 240 8.80 6.44 -19.75
C PHE A 240 8.61 6.56 -21.26
N GLU A 241 7.70 5.75 -21.82
CA GLU A 241 7.33 5.79 -23.24
C GLU A 241 6.39 6.97 -23.53
N LEU A 242 6.98 8.16 -23.67
CA LEU A 242 6.27 9.39 -23.98
C LEU A 242 6.67 9.91 -25.36
N ASP A 243 5.75 10.60 -26.03
CA ASP A 243 6.01 11.32 -27.27
C ASP A 243 6.72 12.67 -27.00
N ASP A 244 7.01 13.44 -28.08
CA ASP A 244 7.67 14.74 -27.99
C ASP A 244 6.84 15.79 -27.22
N ASP A 245 5.53 15.59 -27.13
CA ASP A 245 4.59 16.43 -26.38
C ASP A 245 4.37 15.93 -24.95
N LEU A 246 5.12 14.89 -24.53
CA LEU A 246 5.09 14.26 -23.22
C LEU A 246 3.76 13.54 -22.92
N ASN A 247 3.03 13.09 -23.93
CA ASN A 247 1.90 12.19 -23.78
C ASN A 247 2.35 10.74 -23.87
N PRO A 248 1.67 9.79 -23.20
CA PRO A 248 1.98 8.37 -23.33
C PRO A 248 1.80 7.89 -24.78
N ILE A 249 2.79 7.17 -25.32
CA ILE A 249 2.68 6.46 -26.59
C ILE A 249 1.83 5.20 -26.40
N ASN A 250 2.20 4.44 -25.38
CA ASN A 250 1.47 3.25 -24.92
C ASN A 250 1.20 3.36 -23.43
N ILE A 251 0.19 2.63 -22.97
CA ILE A 251 -0.24 2.58 -21.57
C ILE A 251 -0.38 1.14 -21.09
N ALA A 252 -0.26 0.98 -19.78
CA ALA A 252 -0.42 -0.31 -19.12
C ALA A 252 -1.89 -0.73 -19.00
N GLY A 253 -2.09 -2.04 -18.96
CA GLY A 253 -3.37 -2.66 -18.67
C GLY A 253 -3.26 -4.18 -18.62
N VAL A 254 -4.40 -4.85 -18.76
CA VAL A 254 -4.49 -6.31 -18.92
C VAL A 254 -5.43 -6.66 -20.06
N PRO A 255 -5.17 -7.76 -20.78
CA PRO A 255 -6.00 -8.18 -21.90
C PRO A 255 -7.42 -8.57 -21.45
N PRO A 256 -8.35 -8.71 -22.39
CA PRO A 256 -9.64 -9.33 -22.14
C PRO A 256 -9.50 -10.69 -21.44
N ASP A 257 -10.31 -10.90 -20.42
CA ASP A 257 -10.36 -12.13 -19.66
C ASP A 257 -11.81 -12.50 -19.31
N TYR A 258 -11.97 -13.53 -18.46
CA TYR A 258 -13.30 -13.97 -18.02
C TYR A 258 -14.06 -12.88 -17.21
N PHE A 259 -13.34 -12.00 -16.52
CA PHE A 259 -13.94 -10.95 -15.67
C PHE A 259 -14.22 -9.65 -16.44
N SER A 260 -13.45 -9.38 -17.50
CA SER A 260 -13.58 -8.17 -18.33
C SER A 260 -13.47 -8.50 -19.82
N PRO A 261 -14.58 -8.52 -20.57
CA PRO A 261 -14.54 -8.79 -22.02
C PRO A 261 -13.73 -7.78 -22.83
N THR A 262 -13.48 -6.59 -22.29
CA THR A 262 -12.68 -5.54 -22.93
C THR A 262 -11.28 -5.39 -22.31
N GLY A 263 -10.93 -6.23 -21.34
CA GLY A 263 -9.75 -6.08 -20.51
C GLY A 263 -9.83 -4.86 -19.60
N GLN A 264 -8.69 -4.48 -19.01
CA GLN A 264 -8.60 -3.28 -18.16
C GLN A 264 -7.56 -2.33 -18.74
N ARG A 265 -7.94 -1.10 -18.96
CA ARG A 265 -7.07 -0.01 -19.38
C ARG A 265 -6.74 0.85 -18.16
N TRP A 266 -5.51 0.74 -17.64
CA TRP A 266 -5.11 1.44 -16.41
C TRP A 266 -4.64 2.87 -16.66
N GLY A 267 -4.07 3.15 -17.83
CA GLY A 267 -3.65 4.50 -18.22
C GLY A 267 -2.27 4.92 -17.72
N ASN A 268 -1.55 4.07 -17.01
CA ASN A 268 -0.19 4.32 -16.56
C ASN A 268 0.77 4.30 -17.75
N PRO A 269 1.76 5.22 -17.87
CA PRO A 269 2.79 5.17 -18.90
C PRO A 269 3.68 3.93 -18.68
N LEU A 270 4.18 3.36 -19.76
CA LEU A 270 5.10 2.24 -19.75
C LEU A 270 6.55 2.72 -19.54
N TYR A 271 7.38 1.84 -18.97
CA TYR A 271 8.80 2.12 -18.78
C TYR A 271 9.60 1.93 -20.07
N ARG A 272 10.54 2.82 -20.32
CA ARG A 272 11.63 2.61 -21.26
C ARG A 272 12.72 1.80 -20.59
N TRP A 273 12.59 0.48 -20.66
CA TRP A 273 13.52 -0.45 -20.00
C TRP A 273 14.94 -0.34 -20.52
N ASP A 274 15.13 0.01 -21.81
CA ASP A 274 16.42 0.33 -22.40
C ASP A 274 17.10 1.53 -21.74
N ALA A 275 16.34 2.60 -21.50
CA ALA A 275 16.85 3.79 -20.84
C ALA A 275 17.15 3.54 -19.35
N LEU A 276 16.37 2.71 -18.68
CA LEU A 276 16.61 2.32 -17.28
C LEU A 276 17.84 1.42 -17.15
N SER A 277 18.01 0.42 -18.04
CA SER A 277 19.16 -0.50 -18.03
C SER A 277 20.49 0.22 -18.18
N VAL A 278 20.58 1.20 -19.10
CA VAL A 278 21.80 2.04 -19.29
C VAL A 278 22.18 2.83 -18.03
N ARG A 279 21.23 3.07 -17.14
CA ARG A 279 21.40 3.78 -15.86
C ARG A 279 21.46 2.83 -14.66
N ASP A 280 21.72 1.54 -14.86
CA ASP A 280 21.71 0.53 -13.81
C ASP A 280 20.42 0.54 -12.96
N TYR A 281 19.28 0.85 -13.59
CA TYR A 281 17.96 0.92 -12.96
C TYR A 281 17.88 1.85 -11.75
N ASP A 282 18.65 2.92 -11.70
CA ASP A 282 18.81 3.85 -10.59
C ASP A 282 17.49 4.29 -9.95
N TRP A 283 16.49 4.66 -10.76
CA TRP A 283 15.17 5.05 -10.27
C TRP A 283 14.45 3.90 -9.53
N TRP A 284 14.57 2.65 -10.01
CA TRP A 284 14.01 1.48 -9.34
C TRP A 284 14.78 1.15 -8.06
N VAL A 285 16.10 1.32 -8.04
CA VAL A 285 16.93 1.18 -6.84
C VAL A 285 16.46 2.15 -5.76
N ASP A 286 16.26 3.41 -6.11
CA ASP A 286 15.78 4.44 -5.16
C ASP A 286 14.36 4.15 -4.69
N ARG A 287 13.46 3.71 -5.59
CA ARG A 287 12.09 3.35 -5.24
C ARG A 287 12.02 2.17 -4.27
N ILE A 288 12.77 1.11 -4.50
CA ILE A 288 12.80 -0.05 -3.60
C ILE A 288 13.52 0.30 -2.29
N ARG A 289 14.59 1.11 -2.32
CA ARG A 289 15.23 1.65 -1.11
C ARG A 289 14.20 2.38 -0.25
N ARG A 290 13.46 3.31 -0.85
CA ARG A 290 12.38 4.04 -0.16
C ARG A 290 11.30 3.11 0.40
N SER A 291 10.89 2.11 -0.35
CA SER A 291 9.90 1.13 0.11
C SER A 291 10.39 0.33 1.32
N ARG A 292 11.70 -0.02 1.39
CA ARG A 292 12.30 -0.71 2.54
C ARG A 292 12.44 0.20 3.78
N GLU A 293 12.55 1.50 3.59
CA GLU A 293 12.47 2.47 4.70
C GLU A 293 11.06 2.54 5.27
N LEU A 294 10.05 2.37 4.44
CA LEU A 294 8.65 2.40 4.87
C LEU A 294 8.17 1.04 5.42
N TYR A 295 8.59 -0.08 4.84
CA TYR A 295 8.03 -1.40 5.09
C TYR A 295 9.09 -2.44 5.44
N ASP A 296 8.69 -3.45 6.21
CA ASP A 296 9.56 -4.61 6.53
C ASP A 296 9.48 -5.69 5.45
N ILE A 297 8.34 -5.76 4.75
CA ILE A 297 8.07 -6.65 3.63
C ILE A 297 7.34 -5.84 2.56
N VAL A 298 7.62 -6.07 1.29
CA VAL A 298 6.99 -5.36 0.17
C VAL A 298 6.22 -6.33 -0.71
N ARG A 299 4.92 -6.13 -0.88
CA ARG A 299 4.15 -6.77 -1.94
C ARG A 299 4.38 -5.99 -3.24
N LEU A 300 4.88 -6.64 -4.27
CA LEU A 300 4.92 -6.07 -5.60
C LEU A 300 3.66 -6.43 -6.35
N ASP A 301 2.83 -5.42 -6.57
CA ASP A 301 1.59 -5.53 -7.32
C ASP A 301 1.86 -5.78 -8.79
N HIS A 302 1.05 -6.65 -9.40
CA HIS A 302 1.16 -7.08 -10.79
C HIS A 302 2.57 -7.59 -11.17
N PHE A 303 3.13 -8.50 -10.35
CA PHE A 303 4.50 -9.02 -10.54
C PHE A 303 4.75 -9.59 -11.94
N ARG A 304 3.71 -10.15 -12.60
CA ARG A 304 3.86 -10.66 -13.95
C ARG A 304 4.37 -9.62 -14.94
N GLY A 305 4.12 -8.32 -14.68
CA GLY A 305 4.58 -7.22 -15.53
C GLY A 305 6.10 -7.07 -15.58
N PHE A 306 6.84 -7.67 -14.66
CA PHE A 306 8.30 -7.74 -14.70
C PHE A 306 8.82 -8.86 -15.63
N GLU A 307 7.98 -9.79 -16.03
CA GLU A 307 8.27 -10.79 -17.08
C GLU A 307 7.75 -10.32 -18.44
N ALA A 308 6.47 -9.95 -18.49
CA ALA A 308 5.83 -9.33 -19.65
C ALA A 308 4.59 -8.55 -19.19
N TYR A 309 4.40 -7.38 -19.74
CA TYR A 309 3.27 -6.49 -19.50
C TYR A 309 2.41 -6.33 -20.75
N TRP A 310 1.14 -6.01 -20.54
CA TRP A 310 0.21 -5.74 -21.63
C TRP A 310 0.30 -4.26 -22.03
N SER A 311 0.80 -4.00 -23.22
CA SER A 311 0.99 -2.67 -23.81
C SER A 311 -0.20 -2.34 -24.69
N ILE A 312 -0.87 -1.22 -24.43
CA ILE A 312 -2.05 -0.76 -25.15
C ILE A 312 -1.71 0.58 -25.79
N PRO A 313 -1.91 0.78 -27.12
CA PRO A 313 -1.77 2.11 -27.72
C PRO A 313 -2.63 3.14 -26.98
N ALA A 314 -2.06 4.30 -26.63
CA ALA A 314 -2.72 5.25 -25.73
C ALA A 314 -4.04 5.83 -26.29
N ASN A 315 -4.23 5.78 -27.62
CA ASN A 315 -5.46 6.21 -28.30
C ASN A 315 -6.58 5.17 -28.33
N GLU A 316 -6.34 3.94 -27.88
CA GLU A 316 -7.37 2.89 -27.80
C GLU A 316 -8.30 3.13 -26.60
N GLU A 317 -9.58 2.93 -26.78
CA GLU A 317 -10.59 3.09 -25.72
C GLU A 317 -10.67 1.89 -24.77
N THR A 318 -10.22 0.73 -25.23
CA THR A 318 -10.25 -0.55 -24.48
C THR A 318 -8.88 -1.23 -24.50
N ALA A 319 -8.74 -2.30 -23.74
CA ALA A 319 -7.51 -3.08 -23.71
C ALA A 319 -7.48 -4.23 -24.75
N ILE A 320 -8.43 -4.28 -25.68
CA ILE A 320 -8.53 -5.39 -26.66
C ILE A 320 -7.34 -5.39 -27.60
N ASN A 321 -6.96 -4.22 -28.13
CA ASN A 321 -5.91 -4.06 -29.13
C ASN A 321 -4.56 -3.78 -28.47
N GLY A 322 -4.09 -4.66 -27.60
CA GLY A 322 -2.77 -4.57 -26.99
C GLY A 322 -1.86 -5.72 -27.42
N GLU A 323 -0.65 -5.71 -26.88
CA GLU A 323 0.33 -6.79 -27.09
C GLU A 323 1.18 -7.04 -25.83
N TRP A 324 1.68 -8.28 -25.69
CA TRP A 324 2.60 -8.63 -24.62
C TRP A 324 4.03 -8.21 -24.96
N ILE A 325 4.59 -7.33 -24.13
CA ILE A 325 5.98 -6.86 -24.25
C ILE A 325 6.80 -7.44 -23.10
N LYS A 326 7.94 -8.06 -23.43
CA LYS A 326 8.88 -8.60 -22.44
C LYS A 326 9.55 -7.49 -21.64
N ALA A 327 9.68 -7.71 -20.33
CA ALA A 327 10.43 -6.86 -19.42
C ALA A 327 11.73 -7.54 -18.95
N PRO A 328 12.78 -6.78 -18.59
CA PRO A 328 14.05 -7.31 -18.12
C PRO A 328 14.03 -7.64 -16.61
N GLY A 329 12.96 -8.29 -16.12
CA GLY A 329 12.73 -8.45 -14.68
C GLY A 329 13.89 -9.14 -13.96
N LEU A 330 14.47 -10.22 -14.53
CA LEU A 330 15.57 -10.91 -13.88
C LEU A 330 16.81 -10.00 -13.70
N GLU A 331 17.13 -9.21 -14.73
CA GLU A 331 18.24 -8.26 -14.70
C GLU A 331 17.98 -7.16 -13.66
N LEU A 332 16.79 -6.56 -13.69
CA LEU A 332 16.36 -5.57 -12.70
C LEU A 332 16.52 -6.09 -11.27
N PHE A 333 15.92 -7.24 -10.93
CA PHE A 333 15.95 -7.75 -9.56
C PHE A 333 17.37 -8.16 -9.12
N ARG A 334 18.24 -8.64 -10.01
CA ARG A 334 19.65 -8.89 -9.69
C ARG A 334 20.41 -7.60 -9.38
N THR A 335 20.14 -6.52 -10.13
CA THR A 335 20.68 -5.20 -9.82
C THR A 335 20.18 -4.69 -8.47
N LEU A 336 18.89 -4.81 -8.20
CA LEU A 336 18.31 -4.42 -6.91
C LEU A 336 18.93 -5.21 -5.74
N GLU A 337 19.14 -6.52 -5.89
CA GLU A 337 19.80 -7.35 -4.86
C GLU A 337 21.29 -6.99 -4.68
N ALA A 338 21.99 -6.65 -5.75
CA ALA A 338 23.38 -6.21 -5.69
C ALA A 338 23.53 -4.88 -4.93
N GLU A 339 22.63 -3.92 -5.17
CA GLU A 339 22.68 -2.58 -4.58
C GLU A 339 22.10 -2.52 -3.15
N LEU A 340 21.05 -3.30 -2.88
CA LEU A 340 20.27 -3.20 -1.65
C LEU A 340 20.40 -4.39 -0.71
N GLY A 341 21.06 -5.45 -1.15
CA GLY A 341 21.08 -6.73 -0.43
C GLY A 341 19.76 -7.50 -0.58
N PRO A 342 19.50 -8.50 0.27
CA PRO A 342 18.31 -9.34 0.18
C PRO A 342 17.01 -8.54 0.15
N LEU A 343 16.12 -8.89 -0.78
CA LEU A 343 14.85 -8.16 -0.99
C LEU A 343 13.70 -8.89 -0.28
N PRO A 344 13.06 -8.25 0.72
CA PRO A 344 11.89 -8.81 1.41
C PRO A 344 10.62 -8.62 0.57
N ILE A 345 10.50 -9.35 -0.54
CA ILE A 345 9.43 -9.14 -1.52
C ILE A 345 8.50 -10.35 -1.58
N VAL A 346 7.20 -10.06 -1.64
CA VAL A 346 6.11 -10.98 -2.00
C VAL A 346 5.62 -10.59 -3.40
N ALA A 347 5.59 -11.54 -4.30
CA ALA A 347 5.12 -11.32 -5.67
C ALA A 347 3.59 -11.50 -5.74
N GLU A 348 2.87 -10.51 -6.23
CA GLU A 348 1.47 -10.70 -6.59
C GLU A 348 1.41 -11.45 -7.93
N ASP A 349 1.12 -12.75 -7.86
CA ASP A 349 1.01 -13.69 -8.97
C ASP A 349 -0.44 -14.16 -9.15
N LEU A 350 -1.37 -13.20 -9.19
CA LEU A 350 -2.78 -13.45 -9.44
C LEU A 350 -3.14 -13.21 -10.92
N GLY A 351 -4.23 -13.79 -11.38
CA GLY A 351 -4.68 -13.67 -12.77
C GLY A 351 -4.02 -14.65 -13.74
N LEU A 352 -3.69 -14.19 -14.94
CA LEU A 352 -3.11 -15.04 -16.00
C LEU A 352 -1.59 -15.21 -15.79
N ILE A 353 -1.19 -16.26 -15.10
CA ILE A 353 0.22 -16.55 -14.81
C ILE A 353 0.73 -17.65 -15.76
N THR A 354 1.81 -17.33 -16.49
CA THR A 354 2.48 -18.25 -17.41
C THR A 354 3.65 -18.97 -16.72
N PRO A 355 4.15 -20.09 -17.28
CA PRO A 355 5.32 -20.78 -16.74
C PRO A 355 6.57 -19.88 -16.62
N GLU A 356 6.72 -18.89 -17.50
CA GLU A 356 7.84 -17.94 -17.48
C GLU A 356 7.76 -16.99 -16.27
N VAL A 357 6.56 -16.55 -15.90
CA VAL A 357 6.32 -15.74 -14.70
C VAL A 357 6.64 -16.55 -13.44
N ASP A 358 6.18 -17.81 -13.37
CA ASP A 358 6.51 -18.71 -12.27
C ASP A 358 8.03 -18.96 -12.19
N ALA A 359 8.68 -19.18 -13.34
CA ALA A 359 10.13 -19.38 -13.39
C ALA A 359 10.90 -18.16 -12.84
N LEU A 360 10.52 -16.93 -13.25
CA LEU A 360 11.10 -15.70 -12.73
C LEU A 360 10.93 -15.58 -11.21
N ARG A 361 9.71 -15.80 -10.70
CA ARG A 361 9.40 -15.73 -9.28
C ARG A 361 10.19 -16.74 -8.45
N LEU A 362 10.30 -17.99 -8.95
CA LEU A 362 11.03 -19.07 -8.30
C LEU A 362 12.55 -18.83 -8.32
N GLU A 363 13.10 -18.35 -9.43
CA GLU A 363 14.54 -17.97 -9.54
C GLU A 363 14.90 -16.89 -8.51
N LEU A 364 13.99 -15.90 -8.31
CA LEU A 364 14.14 -14.84 -7.33
C LEU A 364 13.75 -15.27 -5.90
N LYS A 365 13.30 -16.51 -5.71
CA LYS A 365 12.85 -17.06 -4.42
C LYS A 365 11.80 -16.22 -3.72
N MET A 366 10.90 -15.60 -4.49
CA MET A 366 9.83 -14.78 -3.97
C MET A 366 8.60 -15.64 -3.66
N PRO A 367 7.98 -15.51 -2.46
CA PRO A 367 6.66 -16.08 -2.21
C PRO A 367 5.61 -15.49 -3.15
N GLY A 368 4.69 -16.33 -3.62
CA GLY A 368 3.51 -15.89 -4.36
C GLY A 368 2.29 -15.75 -3.46
N MET A 369 1.16 -15.37 -4.04
CA MET A 369 -0.10 -15.16 -3.33
C MET A 369 -1.15 -16.21 -3.73
N ARG A 370 -2.01 -16.59 -2.79
CA ARG A 370 -3.19 -17.44 -3.07
C ARG A 370 -4.41 -16.87 -2.36
N VAL A 371 -5.50 -16.72 -3.10
CA VAL A 371 -6.77 -16.16 -2.63
C VAL A 371 -7.83 -17.24 -2.60
N LEU A 372 -8.26 -17.64 -1.42
CA LEU A 372 -9.12 -18.80 -1.21
C LEU A 372 -10.48 -18.68 -1.92
N GLN A 373 -11.09 -17.49 -1.94
CA GLN A 373 -12.35 -17.26 -2.65
C GLN A 373 -12.30 -17.71 -4.11
N PHE A 374 -11.18 -17.49 -4.80
CA PHE A 374 -11.02 -17.90 -6.21
C PHE A 374 -11.05 -19.41 -6.39
N GLY A 375 -10.58 -20.18 -5.41
CA GLY A 375 -10.40 -21.63 -5.52
C GLY A 375 -11.68 -22.43 -5.74
N PHE A 376 -12.84 -21.85 -5.51
CA PHE A 376 -14.13 -22.53 -5.57
C PHE A 376 -14.89 -22.30 -6.89
N SER A 377 -14.37 -21.48 -7.81
CA SER A 377 -15.06 -21.11 -9.06
C SER A 377 -15.07 -22.28 -10.07
N ASP A 378 -13.92 -22.68 -10.57
CA ASP A 378 -13.75 -23.77 -11.54
C ASP A 378 -12.47 -24.58 -11.30
N LYS A 379 -12.21 -25.62 -12.12
CA LYS A 379 -11.04 -26.47 -11.96
C LYS A 379 -9.71 -25.75 -12.20
N GLY A 380 -9.68 -24.72 -13.05
CA GLY A 380 -8.49 -23.92 -13.31
C GLY A 380 -8.05 -23.12 -12.08
N ALA A 381 -9.00 -22.69 -11.28
CA ALA A 381 -8.78 -21.91 -10.07
C ALA A 381 -8.38 -22.74 -8.84
N HIS A 382 -8.37 -24.09 -8.92
CA HIS A 382 -8.03 -24.96 -7.79
C HIS A 382 -6.61 -24.76 -7.22
N ILE A 383 -5.72 -24.06 -7.92
CA ILE A 383 -4.42 -23.64 -7.37
C ILE A 383 -4.57 -22.76 -6.12
N HIS A 384 -5.73 -22.12 -5.96
CA HIS A 384 -6.09 -21.31 -4.81
C HIS A 384 -6.72 -22.09 -3.65
N LEU A 385 -6.81 -23.42 -3.74
CA LEU A 385 -7.29 -24.28 -2.65
C LEU A 385 -6.14 -24.68 -1.72
N PRO A 386 -6.35 -24.77 -0.40
CA PRO A 386 -5.31 -24.94 0.61
C PRO A 386 -4.38 -26.15 0.38
N HIS A 387 -4.91 -27.25 -0.15
CA HIS A 387 -4.15 -28.48 -0.45
C HIS A 387 -3.23 -28.35 -1.68
N ARG A 388 -3.28 -27.22 -2.41
CA ARG A 388 -2.43 -26.94 -3.58
C ARG A 388 -1.36 -25.90 -3.28
N TYR A 389 -1.37 -25.32 -2.09
CA TYR A 389 -0.37 -24.29 -1.76
C TYR A 389 1.03 -24.88 -1.66
N ALA A 390 2.02 -24.11 -2.10
CA ALA A 390 3.40 -24.31 -1.72
C ALA A 390 3.67 -23.64 -0.37
N GLU A 391 4.74 -24.02 0.30
CA GLU A 391 5.16 -23.40 1.56
C GLU A 391 5.44 -21.90 1.37
N ALA A 392 6.25 -21.53 0.36
CA ALA A 392 6.55 -20.14 0.01
C ALA A 392 5.32 -19.42 -0.60
N THR A 393 4.27 -19.25 0.20
CA THR A 393 3.00 -18.66 -0.18
C THR A 393 2.49 -17.74 0.92
N VAL A 394 1.87 -16.63 0.51
CA VAL A 394 1.00 -15.81 1.35
C VAL A 394 -0.45 -16.14 0.98
N ALA A 395 -1.18 -16.74 1.91
CA ALA A 395 -2.57 -17.16 1.73
C ALA A 395 -3.54 -16.10 2.24
N TYR A 396 -4.59 -15.82 1.48
CA TYR A 396 -5.66 -14.89 1.82
C TYR A 396 -7.02 -15.57 1.76
N THR A 397 -7.98 -15.11 2.54
CA THR A 397 -9.40 -15.38 2.27
C THR A 397 -9.89 -14.59 1.07
N GLY A 398 -9.58 -13.31 1.03
CA GLY A 398 -9.74 -12.33 -0.03
C GLY A 398 -8.74 -11.19 0.17
N THR A 399 -8.53 -10.35 -0.86
CA THR A 399 -7.70 -9.13 -0.80
C THR A 399 -8.60 -7.89 -0.72
N HIS A 400 -8.01 -6.70 -0.77
CA HIS A 400 -8.74 -5.43 -0.86
C HIS A 400 -9.58 -5.28 -2.15
N ASP A 401 -9.27 -6.04 -3.20
CA ASP A 401 -9.98 -6.03 -4.49
C ASP A 401 -11.16 -7.00 -4.54
N ASN A 402 -11.17 -7.98 -3.64
CA ASN A 402 -12.27 -8.93 -3.53
C ASN A 402 -13.47 -8.33 -2.78
N ASP A 403 -14.63 -8.91 -2.97
CA ASP A 403 -15.71 -8.71 -2.01
C ASP A 403 -15.33 -9.33 -0.66
N THR A 404 -15.90 -8.84 0.43
CA THR A 404 -15.75 -9.50 1.73
C THR A 404 -16.19 -10.96 1.63
N THR A 405 -15.63 -11.83 2.44
CA THR A 405 -16.06 -13.25 2.41
C THR A 405 -17.56 -13.41 2.66
N GLN A 406 -18.13 -12.57 3.51
CA GLN A 406 -19.56 -12.56 3.78
C GLN A 406 -20.37 -12.06 2.57
N GLY A 407 -19.90 -11.04 1.85
CA GLY A 407 -20.52 -10.50 0.64
C GLY A 407 -20.45 -11.50 -0.52
N TRP A 408 -19.26 -12.03 -0.77
CA TRP A 408 -19.03 -13.07 -1.75
C TRP A 408 -19.93 -14.29 -1.53
N TRP A 409 -20.08 -14.75 -0.27
CA TRP A 409 -20.93 -15.88 0.05
C TRP A 409 -22.40 -15.66 -0.31
N LYS A 410 -22.92 -14.46 -0.15
CA LYS A 410 -24.31 -14.12 -0.53
C LYS A 410 -24.55 -14.26 -2.03
N THR A 411 -23.55 -13.99 -2.86
CA THR A 411 -23.61 -14.01 -4.32
C THR A 411 -23.07 -15.32 -4.92
N ALA A 412 -22.31 -16.11 -4.15
CA ALA A 412 -21.73 -17.37 -4.59
C ALA A 412 -22.77 -18.34 -5.16
N GLY A 413 -22.44 -18.94 -6.30
CA GLY A 413 -23.30 -19.90 -7.01
C GLY A 413 -23.49 -21.19 -6.21
N LYS A 414 -24.49 -21.97 -6.58
CA LYS A 414 -24.75 -23.29 -5.93
C LYS A 414 -23.56 -24.23 -6.03
N HIS A 415 -22.80 -24.19 -7.12
CA HIS A 415 -21.60 -25.00 -7.32
C HIS A 415 -20.52 -24.62 -6.32
N GLU A 416 -20.20 -23.31 -6.22
CA GLU A 416 -19.20 -22.78 -5.30
C GLU A 416 -19.54 -23.11 -3.85
N ARG A 417 -20.78 -22.83 -3.43
CA ARG A 417 -21.25 -23.16 -2.07
C ARG A 417 -21.08 -24.64 -1.75
N LYS A 418 -21.47 -25.51 -2.68
CA LYS A 418 -21.31 -26.96 -2.53
C LYS A 418 -19.84 -27.37 -2.42
N ALA A 419 -18.94 -26.73 -3.18
CA ALA A 419 -17.50 -26.97 -3.12
C ALA A 419 -16.91 -26.51 -1.79
N VAL A 420 -17.30 -25.34 -1.28
CA VAL A 420 -16.93 -24.85 0.05
C VAL A 420 -17.37 -25.83 1.13
N GLU A 421 -18.65 -26.22 1.15
CA GLU A 421 -19.19 -27.14 2.17
C GLU A 421 -18.54 -28.53 2.11
N ALA A 422 -18.19 -29.00 0.90
CA ALA A 422 -17.49 -30.28 0.74
C ALA A 422 -16.04 -30.24 1.29
N LEU A 423 -15.35 -29.09 1.17
CA LEU A 423 -13.95 -28.95 1.59
C LEU A 423 -13.83 -28.55 3.08
N ILE A 424 -14.67 -27.64 3.53
CA ILE A 424 -14.53 -26.96 4.83
C ILE A 424 -15.59 -27.43 5.83
N GLY A 425 -16.67 -28.02 5.34
CA GLY A 425 -17.88 -28.37 6.11
C GLY A 425 -18.95 -27.27 6.05
N PRO A 426 -20.10 -27.50 6.70
CA PRO A 426 -21.19 -26.54 6.71
C PRO A 426 -20.77 -25.20 7.32
N VAL A 427 -20.96 -24.10 6.58
CA VAL A 427 -20.59 -22.74 7.02
C VAL A 427 -21.81 -21.89 7.41
N GLY A 428 -23.02 -22.32 7.00
CA GLY A 428 -24.26 -21.58 7.25
C GLY A 428 -24.22 -20.17 6.63
N ASN A 429 -24.56 -19.17 7.45
CA ASN A 429 -24.51 -17.76 7.04
C ASN A 429 -23.24 -17.02 7.52
N HIS A 430 -22.24 -17.75 8.04
CA HIS A 430 -21.03 -17.20 8.64
C HIS A 430 -19.75 -17.82 8.01
N PRO A 431 -19.48 -17.61 6.72
CA PRO A 431 -18.39 -18.26 6.00
C PRO A 431 -17.00 -17.73 6.38
N ALA A 432 -16.88 -16.51 6.89
CA ALA A 432 -15.60 -15.83 7.07
C ALA A 432 -14.63 -16.62 7.97
N TRP A 433 -15.05 -16.96 9.19
CA TRP A 433 -14.18 -17.70 10.11
C TRP A 433 -13.87 -19.14 9.66
N PRO A 434 -14.80 -19.92 9.08
CA PRO A 434 -14.46 -21.19 8.43
C PRO A 434 -13.41 -21.07 7.32
N LEU A 435 -13.52 -20.07 6.43
CA LEU A 435 -12.53 -19.83 5.38
C LEU A 435 -11.18 -19.38 5.97
N MET A 436 -11.19 -18.52 6.98
CA MET A 436 -9.96 -18.12 7.71
C MET A 436 -9.26 -19.34 8.32
N ARG A 437 -10.00 -20.27 8.93
CA ARG A 437 -9.43 -21.54 9.44
C ARG A 437 -8.81 -22.38 8.35
N ALA A 438 -9.47 -22.49 7.19
CA ALA A 438 -8.95 -23.24 6.06
C ALA A 438 -7.64 -22.63 5.51
N ALA A 439 -7.58 -21.31 5.39
CA ALA A 439 -6.37 -20.61 4.97
C ALA A 439 -5.26 -20.72 6.04
N ALA A 440 -5.58 -20.52 7.32
CA ALA A 440 -4.63 -20.65 8.42
C ALA A 440 -4.10 -22.08 8.59
N GLY A 441 -4.94 -23.10 8.42
CA GLY A 441 -4.55 -24.52 8.48
C GLY A 441 -3.74 -25.03 7.28
N SER A 442 -3.53 -24.20 6.25
CA SER A 442 -2.73 -24.57 5.07
C SER A 442 -1.22 -24.60 5.38
N VAL A 443 -0.42 -25.13 4.43
CA VAL A 443 1.05 -25.12 4.50
C VAL A 443 1.68 -23.76 4.21
N ALA A 444 0.90 -22.78 3.75
CA ALA A 444 1.39 -21.44 3.44
C ALA A 444 2.14 -20.83 4.63
N GLN A 445 3.31 -20.24 4.38
CA GLN A 445 4.12 -19.61 5.44
C GLN A 445 3.37 -18.47 6.12
N VAL A 446 2.68 -17.63 5.35
CA VAL A 446 1.91 -16.51 5.90
C VAL A 446 0.44 -16.65 5.56
N ALA A 447 -0.46 -16.38 6.50
CA ALA A 447 -1.90 -16.27 6.25
C ALA A 447 -2.37 -14.87 6.65
N ILE A 448 -2.99 -14.13 5.74
CA ILE A 448 -3.45 -12.74 5.97
C ILE A 448 -4.97 -12.69 5.77
N PHE A 449 -5.63 -12.01 6.70
CA PHE A 449 -7.08 -11.87 6.71
C PHE A 449 -7.49 -10.41 6.59
N PRO A 450 -8.39 -10.04 5.65
CA PRO A 450 -9.01 -8.72 5.69
C PRO A 450 -9.74 -8.50 7.01
N VAL A 451 -9.62 -7.32 7.58
CA VAL A 451 -10.32 -6.99 8.82
C VAL A 451 -11.84 -7.14 8.70
N GLN A 452 -12.38 -6.95 7.50
CA GLN A 452 -13.79 -7.16 7.22
C GLN A 452 -14.25 -8.60 7.49
N ASP A 453 -13.36 -9.57 7.24
CA ASP A 453 -13.65 -10.99 7.51
C ASP A 453 -13.59 -11.31 9.01
N LEU A 454 -12.66 -10.68 9.75
CA LEU A 454 -12.63 -10.78 11.21
C LEU A 454 -13.95 -10.30 11.83
N LEU A 455 -14.50 -9.22 11.29
CA LEU A 455 -15.72 -8.57 11.76
C LEU A 455 -16.99 -9.15 11.11
N GLU A 456 -16.87 -10.13 10.21
CA GLU A 456 -17.97 -10.78 9.46
C GLU A 456 -18.87 -9.77 8.72
N LEU A 457 -18.28 -8.72 8.12
CA LEU A 457 -18.99 -7.64 7.42
C LEU A 457 -19.34 -8.03 5.98
N GLY A 458 -20.44 -7.51 5.47
CA GLY A 458 -20.90 -7.72 4.10
C GLY A 458 -20.25 -6.79 3.07
N SER A 459 -20.78 -6.79 1.85
CA SER A 459 -20.26 -6.02 0.70
C SER A 459 -20.25 -4.51 0.94
N GLU A 460 -21.02 -4.00 1.88
CA GLU A 460 -20.99 -2.60 2.30
C GLU A 460 -19.61 -2.19 2.87
N ALA A 461 -18.84 -3.14 3.37
CA ALA A 461 -17.49 -2.90 3.89
C ALA A 461 -16.38 -3.17 2.85
N ARG A 462 -16.72 -3.47 1.61
CA ARG A 462 -15.73 -3.72 0.55
C ARG A 462 -14.85 -2.49 0.34
N MET A 463 -13.53 -2.71 0.21
CA MET A 463 -12.56 -1.63 0.07
C MET A 463 -12.48 -1.11 -1.37
N ASN A 464 -12.37 -2.03 -2.33
CA ASN A 464 -12.27 -1.70 -3.74
C ASN A 464 -13.10 -2.64 -4.61
N THR A 465 -13.74 -2.08 -5.62
CA THR A 465 -14.37 -2.82 -6.72
C THR A 465 -13.63 -2.44 -8.00
N PRO A 466 -12.75 -3.32 -8.53
CA PRO A 466 -12.00 -3.04 -9.75
C PRO A 466 -12.89 -2.62 -10.91
N ALA A 467 -12.41 -1.71 -11.75
CA ALA A 467 -13.14 -1.11 -12.89
C ALA A 467 -14.35 -0.25 -12.52
N VAL A 468 -14.62 0.00 -11.24
CA VAL A 468 -15.64 0.96 -10.79
C VAL A 468 -14.95 2.27 -10.43
N PRO A 469 -15.31 3.42 -11.05
CA PRO A 469 -14.54 4.66 -10.93
C PRO A 469 -14.78 5.44 -9.63
N SER A 470 -15.79 5.09 -8.84
CA SER A 470 -16.18 5.84 -7.62
C SER A 470 -16.71 4.93 -6.52
N GLY A 471 -16.73 5.43 -5.28
CA GLY A 471 -17.23 4.70 -4.11
C GLY A 471 -16.21 3.75 -3.48
N ASN A 472 -15.01 3.66 -4.01
CA ASN A 472 -13.91 2.85 -3.48
C ASN A 472 -13.10 3.60 -2.42
N TRP A 473 -12.30 2.88 -1.64
CA TRP A 473 -11.28 3.38 -0.69
C TRP A 473 -11.84 4.17 0.49
N SER A 474 -13.16 4.23 0.65
CA SER A 474 -13.83 5.07 1.63
C SER A 474 -14.26 4.34 2.91
N TRP A 475 -14.29 3.00 2.91
CA TRP A 475 -14.73 2.25 4.07
C TRP A 475 -13.79 2.42 5.28
N ARG A 476 -14.40 2.57 6.48
CA ARG A 476 -13.69 2.67 7.75
C ARG A 476 -14.22 1.66 8.75
N VAL A 477 -13.30 1.18 9.59
CA VAL A 477 -13.62 0.28 10.69
C VAL A 477 -14.53 0.98 11.70
N PRO A 478 -15.59 0.31 12.23
CA PRO A 478 -16.39 0.85 13.31
C PRO A 478 -15.57 1.12 14.58
N GLU A 479 -15.84 2.24 15.25
CA GLU A 479 -15.19 2.55 16.53
C GLU A 479 -15.49 1.48 17.57
N GLY A 480 -14.49 1.14 18.39
CA GLY A 480 -14.64 0.16 19.49
C GLY A 480 -14.69 -1.31 19.05
N CYS A 481 -14.40 -1.63 17.79
CA CYS A 481 -14.44 -3.02 17.30
C CYS A 481 -13.26 -3.90 17.79
N TRP A 482 -12.19 -3.31 18.29
CA TRP A 482 -11.02 -4.04 18.81
C TRP A 482 -11.29 -4.60 20.21
N THR A 483 -12.20 -5.57 20.31
CA THR A 483 -12.59 -6.15 21.60
C THR A 483 -11.63 -7.25 22.04
N LYS A 484 -11.58 -7.50 23.35
CA LYS A 484 -10.78 -8.59 23.91
C LYS A 484 -11.25 -9.96 23.42
N GLU A 485 -12.56 -10.12 23.21
CA GLU A 485 -13.18 -11.34 22.71
C GLU A 485 -12.75 -11.62 21.28
N LEU A 486 -12.72 -10.60 20.42
CA LEU A 486 -12.24 -10.73 19.04
C LEU A 486 -10.75 -11.08 19.01
N ALA A 487 -9.93 -10.39 19.82
CA ALA A 487 -8.51 -10.69 19.94
C ALA A 487 -8.27 -12.14 20.42
N ALA A 488 -8.97 -12.58 21.46
CA ALA A 488 -8.87 -13.95 21.98
C ALA A 488 -9.31 -15.00 20.95
N ARG A 489 -10.39 -14.74 20.19
CA ARG A 489 -10.87 -15.64 19.14
C ARG A 489 -9.84 -15.79 18.02
N LEU A 490 -9.18 -14.68 17.62
CA LEU A 490 -8.15 -14.71 16.59
C LEU A 490 -6.86 -15.36 17.10
N ALA A 491 -6.44 -15.08 18.35
CA ALA A 491 -5.31 -15.74 18.99
C ALA A 491 -5.48 -17.26 19.04
N ALA A 492 -6.66 -17.76 19.43
CA ALA A 492 -6.94 -19.19 19.44
C ALA A 492 -6.83 -19.85 18.06
N LEU A 493 -7.19 -19.13 16.98
CA LEU A 493 -6.98 -19.61 15.61
C LEU A 493 -5.50 -19.70 15.27
N VAL A 494 -4.72 -18.72 15.67
CA VAL A 494 -3.27 -18.63 15.43
C VAL A 494 -2.54 -19.77 16.16
N GLU A 495 -2.86 -19.98 17.44
CA GLU A 495 -2.28 -21.04 18.28
C GLU A 495 -2.54 -22.43 17.71
N VAL A 496 -3.79 -22.76 17.37
CA VAL A 496 -4.16 -24.09 16.86
C VAL A 496 -3.60 -24.40 15.48
N THR A 497 -3.10 -23.37 14.77
CA THR A 497 -2.50 -23.51 13.42
C THR A 497 -0.98 -23.28 13.43
N ASP A 498 -0.34 -23.24 14.60
CA ASP A 498 1.11 -23.03 14.78
C ASP A 498 1.62 -21.76 14.09
N ARG A 499 0.87 -20.64 14.24
CA ARG A 499 1.23 -19.34 13.64
C ARG A 499 1.56 -18.27 14.67
N ASP A 500 1.66 -18.66 15.93
CA ASP A 500 2.05 -17.83 17.08
C ASP A 500 3.55 -17.87 17.38
N ASN A 501 4.33 -18.52 16.51
CA ASN A 501 5.76 -18.58 16.68
C ASN A 501 6.35 -17.18 16.61
N ASP A 502 6.78 -16.68 17.78
CA ASP A 502 7.54 -15.45 17.90
C ASP A 502 8.81 -15.58 17.05
N PRO A 503 8.99 -14.77 15.99
CA PRO A 503 10.21 -14.78 15.20
C PRO A 503 11.43 -14.30 16.00
N MET A 504 11.26 -13.77 17.20
CA MET A 504 12.30 -13.17 18.02
C MET A 504 12.65 -13.98 19.28
N GLY A 505 11.94 -15.05 19.63
CA GLY A 505 12.20 -15.68 20.89
C GLY A 505 11.74 -17.11 21.09
N LYS A 506 12.46 -18.10 20.60
CA LYS A 506 12.76 -19.26 21.46
C LYS A 506 14.20 -19.09 21.95
N THR A 507 14.38 -18.31 23.01
CA THR A 507 15.44 -18.65 23.96
C THR A 507 15.15 -20.06 24.39
N GLU A 508 16.05 -21.00 24.05
CA GLU A 508 16.09 -22.36 24.54
C GLU A 508 15.72 -22.32 26.03
N GLU A 509 14.59 -22.91 26.39
CA GLU A 509 14.39 -23.35 27.77
C GLU A 509 15.61 -24.22 28.05
N ALA A 510 16.48 -23.72 28.90
CA ALA A 510 17.64 -24.44 29.38
C ALA A 510 17.15 -25.81 29.87
N ALA A 511 17.59 -26.85 29.20
CA ALA A 511 17.39 -28.20 29.68
C ALA A 511 17.84 -28.24 31.13
N ASP A 512 16.90 -28.58 32.02
CA ASP A 512 17.16 -28.82 33.44
C ASP A 512 18.25 -29.91 33.55
N PRO A 513 19.43 -29.64 34.09
CA PRO A 513 20.51 -30.62 34.18
C PRO A 513 20.34 -31.58 35.35
N THR A 514 19.11 -31.80 35.84
CA THR A 514 18.86 -32.71 37.00
C THR A 514 17.95 -33.89 36.64
N GLU A 515 18.33 -34.69 35.66
CA GLU A 515 17.97 -36.10 35.61
C GLU A 515 19.21 -36.90 35.07
N SER A 516 20.05 -37.33 36.03
CA SER A 516 20.97 -38.41 35.85
C SER A 516 20.95 -39.30 37.09
#